data_8d89b08f5b2e23628b4acd50e6bae8d2
#
_entry.id   8d89b08f5b2e23628b4acd50e6bae8d2
#
_cell.length_a   1.000
_cell.length_b   1.000
_cell.length_c   1.000
_cell.angle_alpha   90.00
_cell.angle_beta   90.00
_cell.angle_gamma   90.00
#
_symmetry.space_group_name_H-M   'P 1'
#
loop_
_entity.id
_entity.type
_entity.pdbx_description
1 polymer ?
#
loop_
_entity_poly.entity_id
_entity_poly.type
_entity_poly.pdbx_seq_one_letter_code
_entity_poly.pdbx_strand_id
1 'polypeptide(L)'
;MEMMNMKNKSIFVIVVLFGTVFSLVTTEPTEDKKVLLDFIQNIPHSRVINWHMNSSACSNWTGVTCDHNRSSIIALRLPAVSLEGPIPANTLSRLSNLQILSLRSNSLSGPFPSDFLNLRNLTALHLQCNSFSGPLPLNLSVWNNLSVLNLSNNGFNGSISPSISSLSHLTALSLANNLLSGEIPNFSIASLQVLDLSNNNFTGIVPLSLGRFPTSAFLGNNLAPQTLSLPSVSPIHEASKEPKLSKTGFGIVIGGCVLLVGLIAFLIVIWHLKKEGRNEDLQRTDKKEKKGKGDEKLRSRSQSGNGNGSLVFFEGSSLAFDLEDLFRASAEVLDKGTFGITYKAALEDSNAVAVKRLQGVVNVARREFEQQMEIVGRTIHENVVPLRAYYYSKDEKLLVYDYFSQGSVSSMLHANRGANRSPLDWDSRLRIAIGAARGIAHIHTQANGKLVHGNIKASNTFLNRQQYGCVCDLGLVAVMAPPPTRAGGYTAPEITDTKKVYQASDVYSFGVLLLELLTGKSPTHGTCGSEIVHLVRWVRSVVQEEWTAEVFDVELLRYPNIEEEMVEMLQIGMQCVGKSPEQRPKMAEVVKLVENIRTGERRL
;
A
#
# COMPACT_ATOMS: atom_id res chain seq x y z
N MET A 1 -55.22 31.67 52.36
CA MET A 1 -54.93 30.69 51.29
C MET A 1 -53.89 31.20 50.27
N GLU A 2 -53.64 32.51 50.20
CA GLU A 2 -52.65 33.09 49.25
C GLU A 2 -51.16 33.10 49.76
N MET A 3 -50.92 33.09 51.06
CA MET A 3 -49.56 33.07 51.58
C MET A 3 -48.82 31.73 51.48
N MET A 4 -49.55 30.60 51.28
CA MET A 4 -48.94 29.27 51.06
C MET A 4 -48.48 29.04 49.61
N ASN A 5 -49.04 29.82 48.68
CA ASN A 5 -48.72 29.67 47.26
C ASN A 5 -47.41 30.40 46.82
N MET A 6 -47.00 31.43 47.59
CA MET A 6 -45.76 32.15 47.29
C MET A 6 -44.49 31.40 47.78
N LYS A 7 -44.56 30.65 48.89
CA LYS A 7 -43.41 29.85 49.37
C LYS A 7 -43.12 28.68 48.46
N ASN A 8 -44.14 28.03 47.88
CA ASN A 8 -43.94 26.95 46.96
C ASN A 8 -43.41 27.40 45.57
N LYS A 9 -43.77 28.61 45.11
CA LYS A 9 -43.19 29.18 43.89
C LYS A 9 -41.71 29.55 44.06
N SER A 10 -41.33 30.09 45.22
CA SER A 10 -39.93 30.41 45.50
C SER A 10 -39.05 29.18 45.64
N ILE A 11 -39.57 28.09 46.25
CA ILE A 11 -38.82 26.82 46.36
C ILE A 11 -38.69 26.17 44.97
N PHE A 12 -39.72 26.26 44.12
CA PHE A 12 -39.64 25.72 42.75
C PHE A 12 -38.66 26.49 41.85
N VAL A 13 -38.60 27.82 41.98
CA VAL A 13 -37.63 28.67 41.29
C VAL A 13 -36.20 28.42 41.78
N ILE A 14 -36.00 28.20 43.08
CA ILE A 14 -34.68 27.85 43.64
C ILE A 14 -34.24 26.45 43.19
N VAL A 15 -35.14 25.46 43.14
CA VAL A 15 -34.82 24.10 42.65
C VAL A 15 -34.56 24.10 41.16
N VAL A 16 -35.27 24.94 40.36
CA VAL A 16 -35.00 25.09 38.92
C VAL A 16 -33.70 25.84 38.68
N LEU A 17 -33.38 26.87 39.47
CA LEU A 17 -32.10 27.58 39.39
C LEU A 17 -30.90 26.73 39.85
N PHE A 18 -31.06 25.87 40.88
CA PHE A 18 -30.03 24.90 41.25
C PHE A 18 -29.95 23.71 40.30
N GLY A 19 -31.04 23.32 39.62
CA GLY A 19 -31.07 22.28 38.58
C GLY A 19 -30.41 22.71 37.26
N THR A 20 -30.38 24.02 36.95
CA THR A 20 -29.77 24.54 35.73
C THR A 20 -28.31 24.91 35.85
N VAL A 21 -27.73 24.83 37.08
CA VAL A 21 -26.30 25.06 37.34
C VAL A 21 -25.49 23.75 37.41
N PHE A 22 -26.10 22.58 37.21
CA PHE A 22 -25.36 21.43 36.71
C PHE A 22 -25.11 21.64 35.21
N SER A 23 -24.46 22.73 34.87
CA SER A 23 -23.61 22.86 33.70
C SER A 23 -22.77 21.59 33.65
N LEU A 24 -22.89 20.82 32.62
CA LEU A 24 -21.94 19.78 32.24
C LEU A 24 -20.53 20.42 32.39
N VAL A 25 -19.92 20.28 33.54
CA VAL A 25 -18.49 20.52 33.70
C VAL A 25 -17.88 19.45 32.84
N THR A 26 -17.61 19.78 31.55
CA THR A 26 -16.77 18.96 30.71
C THR A 26 -15.44 18.91 31.44
N THR A 27 -15.20 17.80 32.12
CA THR A 27 -13.92 17.55 32.80
C THR A 27 -12.85 17.55 31.72
N GLU A 28 -11.91 18.46 31.78
CA GLU A 28 -10.75 18.55 30.91
C GLU A 28 -9.51 18.16 31.73
N PRO A 29 -8.59 17.36 31.18
CA PRO A 29 -7.35 16.96 31.86
C PRO A 29 -6.34 18.12 31.85
N THR A 30 -6.60 19.15 32.66
CA THR A 30 -5.84 20.41 32.62
C THR A 30 -4.36 20.25 32.93
N GLU A 31 -3.99 19.33 33.82
CA GLU A 31 -2.58 19.06 34.13
C GLU A 31 -1.89 18.32 32.98
N ASP A 32 -2.54 17.31 32.39
CA ASP A 32 -2.02 16.59 31.23
C ASP A 32 -1.87 17.52 30.00
N LYS A 33 -2.81 18.48 29.84
CA LYS A 33 -2.71 19.53 28.80
C LYS A 33 -1.45 20.37 28.97
N LYS A 34 -1.15 20.81 30.18
CA LYS A 34 0.07 21.58 30.48
C LYS A 34 1.33 20.75 30.15
N VAL A 35 1.32 19.47 30.51
CA VAL A 35 2.41 18.55 30.21
C VAL A 35 2.65 18.43 28.69
N LEU A 36 1.60 18.28 27.91
CA LEU A 36 1.72 18.18 26.46
C LEU A 36 2.16 19.49 25.80
N LEU A 37 1.69 20.63 26.30
CA LEU A 37 2.16 21.95 25.84
C LEU A 37 3.63 22.18 26.21
N ASP A 38 4.05 21.79 27.41
CA ASP A 38 5.45 21.83 27.82
C ASP A 38 6.32 20.95 26.93
N PHE A 39 5.87 19.73 26.63
CA PHE A 39 6.57 18.83 25.69
C PHE A 39 6.75 19.48 24.32
N ILE A 40 5.66 19.96 23.70
CA ILE A 40 5.72 20.45 22.33
C ILE A 40 6.48 21.78 22.20
N GLN A 41 6.50 22.61 23.24
CA GLN A 41 7.28 23.84 23.27
C GLN A 41 8.80 23.60 23.37
N ASN A 42 9.19 22.49 23.99
CA ASN A 42 10.59 22.15 24.25
C ASN A 42 11.20 21.17 23.24
N ILE A 43 10.42 20.72 22.22
CA ILE A 43 10.92 19.82 21.18
C ILE A 43 10.83 20.49 19.80
N PRO A 44 11.92 20.54 19.01
CA PRO A 44 11.86 21.05 17.66
C PRO A 44 10.90 20.24 16.79
N HIS A 45 10.05 20.93 16.04
CA HIS A 45 9.12 20.32 15.11
C HIS A 45 8.79 21.27 13.96
N SER A 46 8.72 20.76 12.72
CA SER A 46 8.44 21.58 11.54
C SER A 46 6.96 21.60 11.15
N ARG A 47 6.15 20.71 11.71
CA ARG A 47 4.70 20.67 11.44
C ARG A 47 3.92 21.42 12.51
N VAL A 48 2.90 22.17 12.06
CA VAL A 48 1.97 22.85 12.96
C VAL A 48 1.11 21.79 13.66
N ILE A 49 1.18 21.76 14.99
CA ILE A 49 0.33 20.94 15.85
C ILE A 49 -0.75 21.86 16.41
N ASN A 50 -2.01 21.44 16.32
CA ASN A 50 -3.19 22.27 16.68
C ASN A 50 -3.47 22.33 18.19
N TRP A 51 -2.45 22.20 19.03
CA TRP A 51 -2.60 22.22 20.48
C TRP A 51 -2.60 23.66 21.01
N HIS A 52 -3.71 24.08 21.55
CA HIS A 52 -3.86 25.42 22.16
C HIS A 52 -4.53 25.30 23.51
N MET A 53 -4.08 26.09 24.48
CA MET A 53 -4.62 26.05 25.87
C MET A 53 -6.14 26.26 25.93
N ASN A 54 -6.68 27.06 25.02
CA ASN A 54 -8.11 27.39 24.93
C ASN A 54 -8.97 26.39 24.19
N SER A 55 -8.37 25.35 23.55
CA SER A 55 -9.11 24.29 22.87
C SER A 55 -9.18 23.01 23.72
N SER A 56 -10.21 22.20 23.55
CA SER A 56 -10.33 20.92 24.25
C SER A 56 -9.26 19.93 23.77
N ALA A 57 -8.48 19.37 24.70
CA ALA A 57 -7.50 18.35 24.37
C ALA A 57 -8.18 17.05 23.90
N CYS A 58 -9.29 16.70 24.53
CA CYS A 58 -9.99 15.44 24.28
C CYS A 58 -10.83 15.43 23.00
N SER A 59 -11.15 16.60 22.44
CA SER A 59 -11.99 16.70 21.24
C SER A 59 -11.26 17.27 20.04
N ASN A 60 -10.24 18.11 20.24
CA ASN A 60 -9.67 18.93 19.19
C ASN A 60 -8.17 18.68 18.95
N TRP A 61 -7.44 18.11 19.90
CA TRP A 61 -5.99 17.96 19.78
C TRP A 61 -5.62 16.73 18.97
N THR A 62 -4.91 16.96 17.89
CA THR A 62 -4.41 15.86 17.04
C THR A 62 -3.55 14.90 17.84
N GLY A 63 -3.85 13.61 17.74
CA GLY A 63 -3.08 12.54 18.35
C GLY A 63 -3.34 12.32 19.84
N VAL A 64 -4.26 13.03 20.47
CA VAL A 64 -4.62 12.91 21.88
C VAL A 64 -5.92 12.12 22.03
N THR A 65 -5.93 11.13 22.93
CA THR A 65 -7.14 10.40 23.33
C THR A 65 -7.25 10.43 24.85
N CYS A 66 -8.42 10.79 25.33
CA CYS A 66 -8.72 10.80 26.76
C CYS A 66 -9.49 9.55 27.19
N ASP A 67 -9.52 9.33 28.50
CA ASP A 67 -10.38 8.33 29.12
C ASP A 67 -11.88 8.66 28.95
N HIS A 68 -12.75 7.71 29.29
CA HIS A 68 -14.21 7.87 29.15
C HIS A 68 -14.73 9.12 29.92
N ASN A 69 -14.13 9.44 31.05
CA ASN A 69 -14.52 10.56 31.88
C ASN A 69 -13.88 11.89 31.45
N ARG A 70 -13.01 11.89 30.42
CA ARG A 70 -12.21 13.03 29.96
C ARG A 70 -11.34 13.66 31.05
N SER A 71 -10.96 12.87 32.04
CA SER A 71 -10.17 13.33 33.21
C SER A 71 -8.67 13.15 33.02
N SER A 72 -8.25 12.28 32.11
CA SER A 72 -6.85 11.94 31.88
C SER A 72 -6.60 11.61 30.40
N ILE A 73 -5.39 11.90 29.94
CA ILE A 73 -4.92 11.49 28.62
C ILE A 73 -4.39 10.05 28.72
N ILE A 74 -5.03 9.13 28.00
CA ILE A 74 -4.67 7.73 27.99
C ILE A 74 -3.86 7.33 26.76
N ALA A 75 -3.88 8.15 25.70
CA ALA A 75 -3.06 7.87 24.53
C ALA A 75 -2.54 9.14 23.85
N LEU A 76 -1.28 9.07 23.46
CA LEU A 76 -0.60 10.11 22.69
C LEU A 76 0.02 9.49 21.44
N ARG A 77 -0.39 9.97 20.26
CA ARG A 77 0.06 9.47 18.96
C ARG A 77 0.46 10.61 18.06
N LEU A 78 1.76 10.75 17.85
CA LEU A 78 2.37 11.76 17.01
C LEU A 78 3.28 11.11 15.94
N PRO A 79 2.75 10.22 15.08
CA PRO A 79 3.57 9.60 14.04
C PRO A 79 3.88 10.61 12.94
N ALA A 80 5.13 10.63 12.49
CA ALA A 80 5.57 11.41 11.33
C ALA A 80 5.21 12.91 11.37
N VAL A 81 5.22 13.51 12.57
CA VAL A 81 4.95 14.96 12.75
C VAL A 81 6.24 15.80 12.74
N SER A 82 7.35 15.21 12.32
CA SER A 82 8.66 15.87 12.21
C SER A 82 9.19 16.39 13.55
N LEU A 83 9.04 15.63 14.62
CA LEU A 83 9.71 15.89 15.89
C LEU A 83 11.21 15.59 15.74
N GLU A 84 12.07 16.47 16.23
CA GLU A 84 13.53 16.37 16.08
C GLU A 84 14.25 16.45 17.43
N GLY A 85 15.39 15.74 17.53
CA GLY A 85 16.25 15.80 18.71
C GLY A 85 15.81 14.91 19.87
N PRO A 86 16.40 15.08 21.06
CA PRO A 86 16.08 14.28 22.24
C PRO A 86 14.74 14.64 22.83
N ILE A 87 14.04 13.65 23.39
CA ILE A 87 12.80 13.89 24.12
C ILE A 87 13.12 14.67 25.40
N PRO A 88 12.46 15.83 25.64
CA PRO A 88 12.70 16.62 26.85
C PRO A 88 12.35 15.82 28.11
N ALA A 89 13.30 15.71 29.05
CA ALA A 89 13.11 14.98 30.29
C ALA A 89 12.00 15.60 31.16
N ASN A 90 11.32 14.77 31.94
CA ASN A 90 10.24 15.19 32.86
C ASN A 90 9.06 15.90 32.15
N THR A 91 8.83 15.58 30.89
CA THR A 91 7.64 16.00 30.14
C THR A 91 6.66 14.84 30.02
N LEU A 92 6.71 14.03 28.98
CA LEU A 92 5.76 12.94 28.73
C LEU A 92 5.64 11.93 29.88
N SER A 93 6.71 11.72 30.63
CA SER A 93 6.73 10.85 31.82
C SER A 93 5.77 11.27 32.97
N ARG A 94 5.24 12.48 32.90
CA ARG A 94 4.24 13.00 33.88
C ARG A 94 2.82 12.57 33.55
N LEU A 95 2.56 12.01 32.37
CA LEU A 95 1.25 11.47 31.95
C LEU A 95 1.04 10.09 32.61
N SER A 96 0.74 10.07 33.92
CA SER A 96 0.72 8.83 34.70
C SER A 96 -0.32 7.79 34.23
N ASN A 97 -1.39 8.21 33.56
CA ASN A 97 -2.45 7.35 33.05
C ASN A 97 -2.26 6.96 31.58
N LEU A 98 -1.12 7.34 30.98
CA LEU A 98 -0.84 7.04 29.58
C LEU A 98 -0.71 5.52 29.38
N GLN A 99 -1.54 4.99 28.51
CA GLN A 99 -1.55 3.59 28.12
C GLN A 99 -0.83 3.38 26.79
N ILE A 100 -0.87 4.37 25.90
CA ILE A 100 -0.29 4.23 24.58
C ILE A 100 0.52 5.47 24.24
N LEU A 101 1.77 5.22 23.86
CA LEU A 101 2.68 6.23 23.37
C LEU A 101 3.21 5.82 22.00
N SER A 102 2.88 6.58 20.97
CA SER A 102 3.40 6.41 19.62
C SER A 102 4.06 7.70 19.13
N LEU A 103 5.39 7.65 18.99
CA LEU A 103 6.23 8.72 18.44
C LEU A 103 6.99 8.24 17.19
N ARG A 104 6.49 7.20 16.54
CA ARG A 104 7.14 6.54 15.40
C ARG A 104 7.34 7.47 14.20
N SER A 105 8.31 7.16 13.37
CA SER A 105 8.57 7.85 12.09
C SER A 105 8.82 9.36 12.26
N ASN A 106 9.59 9.73 13.27
CA ASN A 106 10.10 11.08 13.50
C ASN A 106 11.62 11.11 13.37
N SER A 107 12.25 12.23 13.69
CA SER A 107 13.72 12.40 13.76
C SER A 107 14.22 12.49 15.20
N LEU A 108 13.51 11.81 16.12
CA LEU A 108 13.87 11.78 17.53
C LEU A 108 15.21 11.06 17.73
N SER A 109 16.05 11.59 18.62
CA SER A 109 17.41 11.10 18.83
C SER A 109 17.80 11.04 20.31
N GLY A 110 19.02 10.64 20.61
CA GLY A 110 19.51 10.50 21.96
C GLY A 110 19.21 9.12 22.57
N PRO A 111 19.51 8.93 23.86
CA PRO A 111 19.27 7.67 24.56
C PRO A 111 17.77 7.42 24.80
N PHE A 112 17.43 6.18 25.10
CA PHE A 112 16.08 5.84 25.58
C PHE A 112 15.75 6.69 26.82
N PRO A 113 14.59 7.43 26.84
CA PRO A 113 14.26 8.29 27.98
C PRO A 113 14.06 7.45 29.26
N SER A 114 14.98 7.58 30.21
CA SER A 114 14.94 6.78 31.46
C SER A 114 13.70 7.05 32.31
N ASP A 115 13.12 8.23 32.20
CA ASP A 115 11.91 8.65 32.90
C ASP A 115 10.63 8.03 32.32
N PHE A 116 10.68 7.42 31.12
CA PHE A 116 9.55 6.63 30.60
C PHE A 116 9.21 5.42 31.48
N LEU A 117 10.15 4.97 32.32
CA LEU A 117 9.88 3.95 33.33
C LEU A 117 8.83 4.40 34.38
N ASN A 118 8.49 5.69 34.45
CA ASN A 118 7.40 6.19 35.26
C ASN A 118 6.01 5.97 34.65
N LEU A 119 5.93 5.67 33.34
CA LEU A 119 4.70 5.39 32.63
C LEU A 119 4.23 3.94 32.87
N ARG A 120 3.80 3.64 34.08
CA ARG A 120 3.51 2.27 34.54
C ARG A 120 2.27 1.64 33.90
N ASN A 121 1.37 2.47 33.34
CA ASN A 121 0.12 2.03 32.72
C ASN A 121 0.28 1.75 31.21
N LEU A 122 1.50 1.82 30.66
CA LEU A 122 1.72 1.56 29.24
C LEU A 122 1.29 0.13 28.85
N THR A 123 0.45 0.09 27.82
CA THR A 123 0.05 -1.12 27.09
C THR A 123 0.74 -1.22 25.73
N ALA A 124 1.07 -0.07 25.11
CA ALA A 124 1.80 -0.03 23.84
C ALA A 124 2.82 1.12 23.79
N LEU A 125 4.03 0.80 23.34
CA LEU A 125 5.11 1.75 23.13
C LEU A 125 5.66 1.59 21.69
N HIS A 126 5.49 2.62 20.88
CA HIS A 126 5.92 2.67 19.49
C HIS A 126 6.94 3.81 19.28
N LEU A 127 8.22 3.47 19.21
CA LEU A 127 9.32 4.40 18.94
C LEU A 127 10.07 4.06 17.65
N GLN A 128 9.53 3.16 16.84
CA GLN A 128 10.20 2.71 15.61
C GLN A 128 10.39 3.85 14.60
N CYS A 129 11.42 3.69 13.77
CA CYS A 129 11.75 4.67 12.74
C CYS A 129 12.09 6.05 13.31
N ASN A 130 13.06 6.08 14.20
CA ASN A 130 13.69 7.28 14.76
C ASN A 130 15.22 7.13 14.73
N SER A 131 15.93 8.01 15.41
CA SER A 131 17.38 7.99 15.54
C SER A 131 17.84 7.78 17.00
N PHE A 132 17.03 7.09 17.80
CA PHE A 132 17.41 6.75 19.17
C PHE A 132 18.66 5.89 19.18
N SER A 133 19.49 6.03 20.22
CA SER A 133 20.77 5.32 20.38
C SER A 133 21.01 4.92 21.83
N GLY A 134 22.12 4.25 22.09
CA GLY A 134 22.44 3.79 23.44
C GLY A 134 21.73 2.50 23.83
N PRO A 135 21.92 2.01 25.07
CA PRO A 135 21.37 0.73 25.53
C PRO A 135 19.89 0.82 25.84
N LEU A 136 19.22 -0.32 25.76
CA LEU A 136 17.86 -0.50 26.24
C LEU A 136 17.81 -0.46 27.77
N PRO A 137 16.65 -0.12 28.40
CA PRO A 137 16.50 -0.15 29.84
C PRO A 137 16.79 -1.54 30.43
N LEU A 138 17.57 -1.59 31.49
CA LEU A 138 17.90 -2.84 32.16
C LEU A 138 16.70 -3.47 32.91
N ASN A 139 15.80 -2.64 33.40
CA ASN A 139 14.61 -3.11 34.12
C ASN A 139 13.33 -2.75 33.38
N LEU A 140 12.73 -3.72 32.70
CA LEU A 140 11.46 -3.58 32.00
C LEU A 140 10.25 -4.03 32.84
N SER A 141 10.48 -4.58 34.05
CA SER A 141 9.42 -5.13 34.91
C SER A 141 8.38 -4.10 35.39
N VAL A 142 8.66 -2.81 35.24
CA VAL A 142 7.72 -1.74 35.57
C VAL A 142 6.50 -1.68 34.64
N TRP A 143 6.61 -2.27 33.44
CA TRP A 143 5.56 -2.28 32.43
C TRP A 143 4.78 -3.59 32.39
N ASN A 144 4.16 -3.94 33.52
CA ASN A 144 3.46 -5.22 33.66
C ASN A 144 2.32 -5.41 32.64
N ASN A 145 1.71 -4.33 32.16
CA ASN A 145 0.59 -4.37 31.22
C ASN A 145 1.01 -4.21 29.74
N LEU A 146 2.31 -4.11 29.47
CA LEU A 146 2.79 -3.87 28.11
C LEU A 146 2.48 -5.05 27.19
N SER A 147 1.70 -4.79 26.16
CA SER A 147 1.34 -5.77 25.14
C SER A 147 2.13 -5.61 23.85
N VAL A 148 2.54 -4.37 23.51
CA VAL A 148 3.30 -4.07 22.30
C VAL A 148 4.52 -3.23 22.63
N LEU A 149 5.71 -3.71 22.22
CA LEU A 149 6.97 -2.97 22.26
C LEU A 149 7.60 -2.98 20.87
N ASN A 150 7.58 -1.83 20.21
CA ASN A 150 8.20 -1.66 18.91
C ASN A 150 9.26 -0.55 18.94
N LEU A 151 10.54 -0.94 18.89
CA LEU A 151 11.71 -0.08 18.88
C LEU A 151 12.53 -0.26 17.58
N SER A 152 11.98 -0.92 16.57
CA SER A 152 12.70 -1.24 15.33
C SER A 152 13.15 -0.01 14.57
N ASN A 153 14.16 -0.18 13.72
CA ASN A 153 14.70 0.92 12.89
C ASN A 153 15.15 2.11 13.72
N ASN A 154 16.11 1.89 14.59
CA ASN A 154 16.81 2.87 15.42
C ASN A 154 18.30 2.53 15.51
N GLY A 155 19.03 3.20 16.36
CA GLY A 155 20.45 2.93 16.67
C GLY A 155 20.68 2.34 18.07
N PHE A 156 19.69 1.65 18.65
CA PHE A 156 19.87 1.03 19.98
C PHE A 156 20.95 -0.03 19.95
N ASN A 157 21.80 -0.04 20.99
CA ASN A 157 22.92 -0.97 21.13
C ASN A 157 22.88 -1.72 22.47
N GLY A 158 23.94 -2.47 22.79
CA GLY A 158 23.99 -3.31 23.99
C GLY A 158 23.16 -4.59 23.85
N SER A 159 22.84 -5.22 24.97
CA SER A 159 22.12 -6.50 25.01
C SER A 159 20.66 -6.35 25.44
N ILE A 160 19.84 -7.32 25.08
CA ILE A 160 18.48 -7.43 25.63
C ILE A 160 18.57 -7.87 27.08
N SER A 161 17.97 -7.09 28.00
CA SER A 161 17.92 -7.47 29.41
C SER A 161 17.07 -8.72 29.64
N PRO A 162 17.52 -9.68 30.48
CA PRO A 162 16.69 -10.80 30.90
C PRO A 162 15.36 -10.41 31.56
N SER A 163 15.25 -9.16 32.06
CA SER A 163 14.01 -8.62 32.63
C SER A 163 12.84 -8.57 31.61
N ILE A 164 13.11 -8.74 30.32
CA ILE A 164 12.07 -8.90 29.29
C ILE A 164 11.11 -10.06 29.62
N SER A 165 11.59 -11.08 30.31
CA SER A 165 10.78 -12.23 30.75
C SER A 165 9.62 -11.83 31.69
N SER A 166 9.70 -10.67 32.35
CA SER A 166 8.66 -10.15 33.24
C SER A 166 7.44 -9.57 32.53
N LEU A 167 7.56 -9.31 31.22
CA LEU A 167 6.47 -8.74 30.41
C LEU A 167 5.44 -9.80 30.02
N SER A 168 4.69 -10.31 30.99
CA SER A 168 3.79 -11.46 30.81
C SER A 168 2.63 -11.21 29.85
N HIS A 169 2.27 -9.97 29.57
CA HIS A 169 1.20 -9.57 28.64
C HIS A 169 1.70 -9.23 27.23
N LEU A 170 3.02 -9.31 26.99
CA LEU A 170 3.60 -8.91 25.71
C LEU A 170 3.15 -9.87 24.59
N THR A 171 2.48 -9.32 23.60
CA THR A 171 2.00 -10.02 22.39
C THR A 171 2.87 -9.76 21.17
N ALA A 172 3.51 -8.59 21.10
CA ALA A 172 4.39 -8.22 20.01
C ALA A 172 5.67 -7.53 20.51
N LEU A 173 6.82 -8.03 20.05
CA LEU A 173 8.15 -7.49 20.29
C LEU A 173 8.87 -7.31 18.96
N SER A 174 9.20 -6.08 18.60
CA SER A 174 10.02 -5.77 17.43
C SER A 174 11.22 -4.89 17.82
N LEU A 175 12.41 -5.44 17.66
CA LEU A 175 13.71 -4.79 17.89
C LEU A 175 14.56 -4.81 16.61
N ALA A 176 13.98 -5.15 15.47
CA ALA A 176 14.69 -5.30 14.19
C ALA A 176 15.40 -4.02 13.74
N ASN A 177 16.45 -4.18 12.96
CA ASN A 177 17.20 -3.05 12.38
C ASN A 177 17.73 -2.08 13.47
N ASN A 178 18.52 -2.61 14.39
CA ASN A 178 19.23 -1.87 15.43
C ASN A 178 20.70 -2.33 15.51
N LEU A 179 21.44 -1.88 16.51
CA LEU A 179 22.82 -2.27 16.78
C LEU A 179 22.92 -3.17 18.03
N LEU A 180 21.85 -3.87 18.38
CA LEU A 180 21.82 -4.75 19.56
C LEU A 180 22.78 -5.92 19.37
N SER A 181 23.41 -6.35 20.46
CA SER A 181 24.51 -7.33 20.44
C SER A 181 24.41 -8.27 21.64
N GLY A 182 25.37 -9.21 21.74
CA GLY A 182 25.39 -10.24 22.77
C GLY A 182 24.45 -11.40 22.43
N GLU A 183 24.25 -12.29 23.38
CA GLU A 183 23.36 -13.45 23.21
C GLU A 183 21.90 -13.04 23.39
N ILE A 184 21.00 -13.68 22.66
CA ILE A 184 19.57 -13.54 22.86
C ILE A 184 19.22 -14.24 24.20
N PRO A 185 18.65 -13.52 25.19
CA PRO A 185 18.31 -14.13 26.46
C PRO A 185 17.25 -15.22 26.28
N ASN A 186 17.36 -16.27 27.09
CA ASN A 186 16.34 -17.32 27.10
C ASN A 186 15.11 -16.84 27.86
N PHE A 187 14.06 -16.43 27.14
CA PHE A 187 12.79 -16.04 27.73
C PHE A 187 11.62 -16.80 27.10
N SER A 188 10.59 -17.03 27.91
CA SER A 188 9.36 -17.68 27.47
C SER A 188 8.17 -16.84 27.92
N ILE A 189 7.57 -16.10 27.00
CA ILE A 189 6.39 -15.29 27.23
C ILE A 189 5.24 -15.95 26.47
N ALA A 190 4.29 -16.53 27.20
CA ALA A 190 3.21 -17.33 26.60
C ALA A 190 2.31 -16.51 25.66
N SER A 191 2.10 -15.23 25.98
CA SER A 191 1.29 -14.29 25.20
C SER A 191 1.96 -13.83 23.90
N LEU A 192 3.30 -14.00 23.74
CA LEU A 192 4.03 -13.45 22.62
C LEU A 192 3.69 -14.17 21.32
N GLN A 193 3.10 -13.45 20.38
CA GLN A 193 2.67 -13.95 19.06
C GLN A 193 3.59 -13.47 17.93
N VAL A 194 4.13 -12.25 18.06
CA VAL A 194 4.98 -11.60 17.06
C VAL A 194 6.35 -11.31 17.67
N LEU A 195 7.40 -11.82 17.05
CA LEU A 195 8.79 -11.54 17.42
C LEU A 195 9.57 -11.17 16.17
N ASP A 196 10.33 -10.06 16.24
CA ASP A 196 11.26 -9.65 15.20
C ASP A 196 12.54 -9.06 15.83
N LEU A 197 13.64 -9.82 15.75
CA LEU A 197 14.98 -9.46 16.21
C LEU A 197 15.96 -9.36 15.03
N SER A 198 15.46 -9.37 13.81
CA SER A 198 16.28 -9.39 12.58
C SER A 198 17.17 -8.16 12.45
N ASN A 199 18.24 -8.31 11.68
CA ASN A 199 19.16 -7.21 11.34
C ASN A 199 19.70 -6.47 12.58
N ASN A 200 20.35 -7.22 13.46
CA ASN A 200 21.10 -6.76 14.62
C ASN A 200 22.49 -7.42 14.64
N ASN A 201 23.22 -7.32 15.74
CA ASN A 201 24.52 -7.97 15.91
C ASN A 201 24.49 -9.03 17.02
N PHE A 202 23.37 -9.78 17.13
CA PHE A 202 23.26 -10.86 18.12
C PHE A 202 24.18 -12.02 17.77
N THR A 203 24.73 -12.68 18.80
CA THR A 203 25.65 -13.81 18.73
C THR A 203 25.09 -15.00 19.49
N GLY A 204 25.81 -16.13 19.48
CA GLY A 204 25.36 -17.36 20.14
C GLY A 204 24.30 -18.11 19.33
N ILE A 205 23.39 -18.79 19.99
CA ILE A 205 22.32 -19.61 19.36
C ILE A 205 20.94 -19.04 19.68
N VAL A 206 19.96 -19.30 18.83
CA VAL A 206 18.57 -18.98 19.14
C VAL A 206 18.10 -19.87 20.29
N PRO A 207 17.60 -19.32 21.41
CA PRO A 207 17.09 -20.11 22.52
C PRO A 207 15.93 -21.01 22.09
N LEU A 208 15.88 -22.23 22.62
CA LEU A 208 14.82 -23.21 22.28
C LEU A 208 13.41 -22.69 22.58
N SER A 209 13.24 -21.85 23.60
CA SER A 209 11.97 -21.16 23.92
C SER A 209 11.45 -20.29 22.79
N LEU A 210 12.32 -19.79 21.92
CA LEU A 210 12.00 -18.94 20.79
C LEU A 210 11.92 -19.69 19.45
N GLY A 211 12.18 -20.99 19.43
CA GLY A 211 12.16 -21.84 18.23
C GLY A 211 10.78 -21.93 17.54
N ARG A 212 9.71 -21.46 18.20
CA ARG A 212 8.37 -21.37 17.62
C ARG A 212 8.20 -20.23 16.61
N PHE A 213 9.10 -19.25 16.62
CA PHE A 213 9.06 -18.13 15.69
C PHE A 213 9.78 -18.47 14.37
N PRO A 214 9.36 -17.86 13.25
CA PRO A 214 9.98 -18.14 11.96
C PRO A 214 11.45 -17.71 11.94
N THR A 215 12.28 -18.39 11.16
CA THR A 215 13.71 -18.06 11.02
C THR A 215 13.95 -16.61 10.55
N SER A 216 13.00 -16.03 9.79
CA SER A 216 13.05 -14.63 9.38
C SER A 216 13.14 -13.65 10.56
N ALA A 217 12.58 -14.01 11.72
CA ALA A 217 12.64 -13.17 12.93
C ALA A 217 14.07 -12.96 13.47
N PHE A 218 15.03 -13.76 13.01
CA PHE A 218 16.43 -13.77 13.49
C PHE A 218 17.45 -13.51 12.38
N LEU A 219 17.02 -13.35 11.13
CA LEU A 219 17.92 -13.12 9.99
C LEU A 219 18.74 -11.82 10.15
N GLY A 220 19.90 -11.78 9.51
CA GLY A 220 20.78 -10.58 9.57
C GLY A 220 21.48 -10.40 10.91
N ASN A 221 21.68 -11.48 11.69
CA ASN A 221 22.47 -11.54 12.92
C ASN A 221 23.67 -12.47 12.76
N ASN A 222 24.58 -12.46 13.72
CA ASN A 222 25.76 -13.33 13.77
C ASN A 222 25.50 -14.57 14.65
N LEU A 223 24.36 -15.25 14.42
CA LEU A 223 23.96 -16.41 15.19
C LEU A 223 24.56 -17.70 14.62
N ALA A 224 24.99 -18.59 15.50
CA ALA A 224 25.47 -19.90 15.11
C ALA A 224 24.32 -20.82 14.66
N PRO A 225 24.53 -21.70 13.66
CA PRO A 225 23.52 -22.68 13.28
C PRO A 225 23.22 -23.60 14.46
N GLN A 226 21.94 -23.90 14.72
CA GLN A 226 21.54 -24.90 15.70
C GLN A 226 21.95 -26.27 15.19
N THR A 227 23.09 -26.78 15.64
CA THR A 227 23.37 -28.22 15.55
C THR A 227 22.52 -28.89 16.61
N LEU A 228 21.50 -29.64 16.22
CA LEU A 228 20.84 -30.59 17.09
C LEU A 228 21.89 -31.66 17.51
N SER A 229 22.61 -31.40 18.59
CA SER A 229 23.38 -32.45 19.27
C SER A 229 22.35 -33.36 19.91
N LEU A 230 22.09 -34.49 19.27
CA LEU A 230 21.48 -35.64 19.94
C LEU A 230 22.28 -35.90 21.21
N PRO A 231 21.63 -36.16 22.37
CA PRO A 231 22.34 -36.46 23.58
C PRO A 231 23.25 -37.67 23.32
N SER A 232 24.53 -37.53 23.60
CA SER A 232 25.51 -38.61 23.50
C SER A 232 25.13 -39.69 24.51
N VAL A 233 24.53 -40.77 24.03
CA VAL A 233 24.40 -42.00 24.78
C VAL A 233 25.76 -42.66 24.78
N SER A 234 26.35 -42.87 25.96
CA SER A 234 27.59 -43.61 26.16
C SER A 234 27.50 -45.00 25.51
N PRO A 235 28.59 -45.50 24.91
CA PRO A 235 28.53 -46.72 24.14
C PRO A 235 28.39 -47.94 25.06
N ILE A 236 27.25 -48.62 25.00
CA ILE A 236 27.12 -50.01 25.39
C ILE A 236 27.56 -50.86 24.20
N HIS A 237 28.63 -51.60 24.39
CA HIS A 237 29.12 -52.64 23.47
C HIS A 237 28.02 -53.70 23.26
N GLU A 238 27.40 -53.67 22.09
CA GLU A 238 26.81 -54.87 21.54
C GLU A 238 26.98 -54.88 20.03
N ALA A 239 27.64 -55.92 19.54
CA ALA A 239 27.90 -56.20 18.16
C ALA A 239 26.61 -56.55 17.43
N SER A 240 26.17 -55.74 16.50
CA SER A 240 25.18 -56.17 15.52
C SER A 240 25.53 -55.66 14.12
N LYS A 241 25.53 -56.63 13.23
CA LYS A 241 25.91 -56.65 11.83
C LYS A 241 25.31 -55.52 11.02
N GLU A 242 26.14 -54.80 10.27
CA GLU A 242 25.74 -53.92 9.19
C GLU A 242 24.94 -54.68 8.11
N PRO A 243 23.79 -54.19 7.64
CA PRO A 243 23.18 -54.73 6.43
C PRO A 243 23.95 -54.21 5.23
N LYS A 244 24.73 -55.08 4.61
CA LYS A 244 25.32 -54.81 3.29
C LYS A 244 24.21 -54.58 2.26
N LEU A 245 24.06 -53.33 1.80
CA LEU A 245 23.19 -52.99 0.68
C LEU A 245 23.72 -53.69 -0.57
N SER A 246 22.95 -54.65 -1.11
CA SER A 246 23.29 -55.44 -2.28
C SER A 246 23.56 -54.54 -3.48
N LYS A 247 24.65 -54.78 -4.21
CA LYS A 247 25.03 -54.09 -5.45
C LYS A 247 23.96 -54.13 -6.55
N THR A 248 22.93 -54.94 -6.41
CA THR A 248 21.79 -55.05 -7.33
C THR A 248 20.77 -53.90 -7.17
N GLY A 249 20.64 -53.25 -5.99
CA GLY A 249 19.73 -52.14 -5.78
C GLY A 249 20.18 -50.82 -6.48
N PHE A 250 21.51 -50.62 -6.59
CA PHE A 250 22.07 -49.42 -7.20
C PHE A 250 21.91 -49.42 -8.74
N GLY A 251 21.96 -50.63 -9.36
CA GLY A 251 21.75 -50.76 -10.81
C GLY A 251 20.32 -50.48 -11.24
N ILE A 252 19.31 -50.81 -10.42
CA ILE A 252 17.89 -50.58 -10.75
C ILE A 252 17.54 -49.07 -10.73
N VAL A 253 18.10 -48.31 -9.79
CA VAL A 253 17.85 -46.87 -9.70
C VAL A 253 18.50 -46.10 -10.86
N ILE A 254 19.74 -46.46 -11.24
CA ILE A 254 20.43 -45.87 -12.40
C ILE A 254 19.75 -46.25 -13.70
N GLY A 255 19.33 -47.50 -13.88
CA GLY A 255 18.59 -47.97 -15.03
C GLY A 255 17.24 -47.26 -15.21
N GLY A 256 16.53 -47.03 -14.14
CA GLY A 256 15.26 -46.29 -14.11
C GLY A 256 15.43 -44.83 -14.57
N CYS A 257 16.46 -44.14 -14.09
CA CYS A 257 16.74 -42.74 -14.48
C CYS A 257 17.13 -42.63 -15.98
N VAL A 258 17.93 -43.55 -16.48
CA VAL A 258 18.33 -43.54 -17.91
C VAL A 258 17.13 -43.80 -18.82
N LEU A 259 16.23 -44.72 -18.47
CA LEU A 259 15.00 -44.98 -19.22
C LEU A 259 14.06 -43.75 -19.20
N LEU A 260 13.95 -43.05 -18.07
CA LEU A 260 13.10 -41.87 -17.95
C LEU A 260 13.63 -40.70 -18.76
N VAL A 261 14.95 -40.46 -18.79
CA VAL A 261 15.60 -39.45 -19.62
C VAL A 261 15.45 -39.84 -21.11
N GLY A 262 15.60 -41.12 -21.48
CA GLY A 262 15.38 -41.59 -22.82
C GLY A 262 13.94 -41.38 -23.30
N LEU A 263 12.96 -41.62 -22.44
CA LEU A 263 11.53 -41.42 -22.74
C LEU A 263 11.18 -39.94 -22.94
N ILE A 264 11.76 -39.08 -22.11
CA ILE A 264 11.59 -37.60 -22.23
C ILE A 264 12.22 -37.11 -23.55
N ALA A 265 13.43 -37.55 -23.90
CA ALA A 265 14.09 -37.22 -25.17
C ALA A 265 13.27 -37.71 -26.37
N PHE A 266 12.70 -38.92 -26.30
CA PHE A 266 11.84 -39.47 -27.33
C PHE A 266 10.55 -38.66 -27.51
N LEU A 267 9.92 -38.24 -26.42
CA LEU A 267 8.72 -37.38 -26.47
C LEU A 267 9.03 -36.00 -27.06
N ILE A 268 10.21 -35.44 -26.78
CA ILE A 268 10.65 -34.17 -27.37
C ILE A 268 10.86 -34.32 -28.87
N VAL A 269 11.45 -35.42 -29.34
CA VAL A 269 11.63 -35.70 -30.79
C VAL A 269 10.28 -35.88 -31.48
N ILE A 270 9.34 -36.62 -30.90
CA ILE A 270 7.97 -36.75 -31.45
C ILE A 270 7.27 -35.39 -31.50
N TRP A 271 7.45 -34.55 -30.49
CA TRP A 271 6.87 -33.19 -30.45
C TRP A 271 7.47 -32.31 -31.58
N HIS A 272 8.79 -32.38 -31.80
CA HIS A 272 9.47 -31.70 -32.90
C HIS A 272 8.98 -32.18 -34.28
N LEU A 273 8.91 -33.49 -34.50
CA LEU A 273 8.44 -34.07 -35.75
C LEU A 273 6.96 -33.72 -36.01
N LYS A 274 6.14 -33.67 -34.97
CA LYS A 274 4.72 -33.27 -35.08
C LYS A 274 4.56 -31.75 -35.32
N LYS A 275 5.56 -30.94 -34.95
CA LYS A 275 5.60 -29.50 -35.22
C LYS A 275 6.02 -29.18 -36.64
N GLU A 276 6.92 -29.98 -37.23
CA GLU A 276 7.32 -29.85 -38.64
C GLU A 276 6.21 -30.31 -39.59
N GLY A 277 5.50 -31.41 -39.32
CA GLY A 277 4.36 -31.87 -40.10
C GLY A 277 3.14 -30.94 -40.09
N ARG A 278 3.07 -29.98 -39.16
CA ARG A 278 1.97 -29.01 -39.10
C ARG A 278 2.22 -27.76 -39.93
N ASN A 279 3.46 -27.53 -40.35
CA ASN A 279 3.83 -26.37 -41.17
C ASN A 279 3.72 -26.65 -42.68
N GLU A 280 3.61 -27.91 -43.11
CA GLU A 280 3.45 -28.25 -44.51
C GLU A 280 1.99 -28.29 -45.01
N ASP A 281 1.01 -28.46 -44.08
CA ASP A 281 -0.42 -28.50 -44.46
C ASP A 281 -1.08 -27.10 -44.59
N LEU A 282 -0.36 -26.02 -44.30
CA LEU A 282 -0.87 -24.64 -44.41
C LEU A 282 -0.53 -23.95 -45.75
N GLN A 283 0.14 -24.62 -46.69
CA GLN A 283 0.50 -24.02 -47.99
C GLN A 283 -0.28 -24.57 -49.21
N ARG A 284 -1.33 -25.37 -49.00
CA ARG A 284 -2.00 -26.05 -50.16
C ARG A 284 -3.51 -25.86 -50.28
N THR A 285 -4.08 -24.74 -49.78
CA THR A 285 -5.48 -24.41 -50.06
C THR A 285 -5.70 -22.93 -50.33
N ASP A 286 -5.12 -22.43 -51.41
CA ASP A 286 -5.59 -21.22 -52.06
C ASP A 286 -5.77 -21.48 -53.54
N LYS A 287 -6.98 -21.92 -53.93
CA LYS A 287 -7.62 -21.67 -55.21
C LYS A 287 -8.99 -22.35 -55.26
N LYS A 288 -10.06 -21.61 -55.01
CA LYS A 288 -11.25 -21.57 -55.86
C LYS A 288 -12.26 -20.51 -55.41
N GLU A 289 -12.55 -19.65 -56.36
CA GLU A 289 -13.62 -18.67 -56.36
C GLU A 289 -15.02 -19.27 -56.14
N LYS A 290 -15.94 -18.51 -55.50
CA LYS A 290 -17.17 -18.04 -56.17
C LYS A 290 -18.04 -17.15 -55.25
N LYS A 291 -18.26 -15.92 -55.75
CA LYS A 291 -19.48 -15.10 -55.82
C LYS A 291 -20.65 -15.40 -54.85
N GLY A 292 -21.07 -14.32 -54.16
CA GLY A 292 -22.42 -14.15 -53.62
C GLY A 292 -22.58 -12.82 -52.88
N LYS A 293 -23.23 -11.88 -53.51
CA LYS A 293 -23.76 -10.56 -53.19
C LYS A 293 -24.33 -10.35 -51.77
N GLY A 294 -24.17 -9.08 -51.31
CA GLY A 294 -25.18 -8.38 -50.56
C GLY A 294 -24.64 -7.48 -49.44
N ASP A 295 -24.47 -6.18 -49.73
CA ASP A 295 -24.78 -4.99 -49.00
C ASP A 295 -24.41 -4.91 -47.47
N GLU A 296 -23.74 -3.93 -46.95
CA GLU A 296 -23.85 -2.46 -47.09
C GLU A 296 -22.58 -1.81 -46.52
N LYS A 297 -22.11 -0.78 -47.21
CA LYS A 297 -20.94 0.03 -46.90
C LYS A 297 -21.18 0.91 -45.71
N LEU A 298 -20.34 0.82 -44.66
CA LEU A 298 -19.90 2.01 -43.96
C LEU A 298 -18.41 2.25 -44.29
N ARG A 299 -18.17 3.26 -45.12
CA ARG A 299 -16.85 3.66 -45.57
C ARG A 299 -16.13 4.40 -44.44
N SER A 300 -15.16 3.77 -43.81
CA SER A 300 -14.04 4.49 -43.22
C SER A 300 -13.09 4.90 -44.37
N ARG A 301 -12.79 6.17 -44.42
CA ARG A 301 -11.91 6.79 -45.43
C ARG A 301 -10.46 6.47 -45.06
N SER A 302 -9.98 5.30 -45.46
CA SER A 302 -8.55 5.02 -45.44
C SER A 302 -7.93 5.55 -46.74
N GLN A 303 -7.14 6.61 -46.62
CA GLN A 303 -6.20 6.97 -47.68
C GLN A 303 -5.11 5.90 -47.74
N SER A 304 -5.11 5.15 -48.84
CA SER A 304 -4.09 4.21 -49.25
C SER A 304 -2.84 4.99 -49.63
N GLY A 305 -1.80 4.92 -48.82
CA GLY A 305 -0.45 5.39 -49.09
C GLY A 305 0.55 4.29 -48.76
N ASN A 306 1.37 3.97 -49.69
CA ASN A 306 2.42 2.98 -49.79
C ASN A 306 3.33 2.87 -48.54
N GLY A 307 3.45 1.69 -47.95
CA GLY A 307 4.68 1.18 -47.29
C GLY A 307 5.26 1.81 -46.03
N ASN A 308 4.97 3.06 -45.68
CA ASN A 308 5.41 3.70 -44.45
C ASN A 308 4.22 3.89 -43.50
N GLY A 309 4.35 3.47 -42.22
CA GLY A 309 3.28 3.52 -41.23
C GLY A 309 2.67 4.91 -41.15
N SER A 310 1.34 5.00 -41.20
CA SER A 310 0.58 6.23 -40.94
C SER A 310 -0.05 6.18 -39.56
N LEU A 311 -0.34 7.36 -38.96
CA LEU A 311 -1.18 7.47 -37.78
C LEU A 311 -2.60 6.99 -38.08
N VAL A 312 -3.14 6.13 -37.23
CA VAL A 312 -4.51 5.65 -37.28
C VAL A 312 -5.31 6.38 -36.20
N PHE A 313 -6.26 7.22 -36.61
CA PHE A 313 -7.12 7.98 -35.71
C PHE A 313 -8.42 7.25 -35.43
N PHE A 314 -8.95 7.43 -34.21
CA PHE A 314 -10.28 6.96 -33.81
C PHE A 314 -11.34 8.04 -34.02
N GLU A 315 -12.60 7.63 -34.24
CA GLU A 315 -13.73 8.52 -34.45
C GLU A 315 -13.94 9.45 -33.25
N GLY A 316 -14.28 10.73 -33.51
CA GLY A 316 -14.44 11.76 -32.50
C GLY A 316 -13.15 12.50 -32.12
N SER A 317 -12.02 12.20 -32.77
CA SER A 317 -10.80 12.98 -32.66
C SER A 317 -10.94 14.25 -33.51
N SER A 318 -11.09 15.42 -32.86
CA SER A 318 -11.01 16.72 -33.54
C SER A 318 -9.57 17.16 -33.84
N LEU A 319 -8.61 16.27 -33.61
CA LEU A 319 -7.19 16.53 -33.77
C LEU A 319 -6.81 16.36 -35.25
N ALA A 320 -6.39 17.45 -35.88
CA ALA A 320 -5.93 17.49 -37.26
C ALA A 320 -4.41 17.66 -37.28
N PHE A 321 -3.65 16.59 -37.15
CA PHE A 321 -2.20 16.57 -37.31
C PHE A 321 -1.77 15.25 -37.95
N ASP A 322 -0.59 15.22 -38.53
CA ASP A 322 -0.02 14.01 -39.08
C ASP A 322 1.21 13.52 -38.29
N LEU A 323 1.88 12.48 -38.78
CA LEU A 323 3.08 11.93 -38.14
C LEU A 323 4.27 12.91 -38.20
N GLU A 324 4.36 13.72 -39.27
CA GLU A 324 5.43 14.72 -39.44
C GLU A 324 5.26 15.86 -38.42
N ASP A 325 4.03 16.28 -38.14
CA ASP A 325 3.72 17.27 -37.12
C ASP A 325 4.17 16.78 -35.74
N LEU A 326 3.96 15.49 -35.43
CA LEU A 326 4.45 14.92 -34.17
C LEU A 326 5.99 14.88 -34.09
N PHE A 327 6.68 14.63 -35.21
CA PHE A 327 8.15 14.63 -35.24
C PHE A 327 8.74 16.05 -35.18
N ARG A 328 8.02 17.05 -35.64
CA ARG A 328 8.42 18.48 -35.55
C ARG A 328 8.06 19.10 -34.21
N ALA A 329 7.10 18.52 -33.49
CA ALA A 329 6.61 19.05 -32.22
C ALA A 329 7.73 19.15 -31.18
N SER A 330 7.71 20.23 -30.40
CA SER A 330 8.55 20.33 -29.20
C SER A 330 8.12 19.26 -28.18
N ALA A 331 9.06 18.39 -27.79
CA ALA A 331 8.80 17.26 -26.93
C ALA A 331 9.41 17.46 -25.55
N GLU A 332 8.58 17.40 -24.49
CA GLU A 332 8.98 17.40 -23.10
C GLU A 332 8.65 16.04 -22.46
N VAL A 333 9.57 15.43 -21.71
CA VAL A 333 9.33 14.16 -21.03
C VAL A 333 8.40 14.39 -19.83
N LEU A 334 7.22 13.76 -19.85
CA LEU A 334 6.24 13.81 -18.76
C LEU A 334 6.46 12.68 -17.74
N ASP A 335 6.68 11.46 -18.23
CA ASP A 335 6.84 10.28 -17.37
C ASP A 335 7.68 9.20 -18.05
N LYS A 336 8.42 8.44 -17.23
CA LYS A 336 9.11 7.20 -17.62
C LYS A 336 8.45 6.03 -16.90
N GLY A 337 7.39 5.52 -17.53
CA GLY A 337 6.54 4.48 -16.94
C GLY A 337 6.95 3.06 -17.29
N THR A 338 6.19 2.10 -16.77
CA THR A 338 6.41 0.66 -16.93
C THR A 338 6.42 0.20 -18.41
N PHE A 339 5.61 0.82 -19.26
CA PHE A 339 5.42 0.43 -20.65
C PHE A 339 6.07 1.37 -21.66
N GLY A 340 6.87 2.33 -21.19
CA GLY A 340 7.56 3.26 -22.07
C GLY A 340 7.62 4.68 -21.52
N ILE A 341 7.96 5.62 -22.40
CA ILE A 341 8.15 7.02 -22.05
C ILE A 341 6.99 7.83 -22.64
N THR A 342 6.41 8.70 -21.82
CA THR A 342 5.34 9.63 -22.25
C THR A 342 5.93 11.02 -22.42
N TYR A 343 5.65 11.63 -23.57
CA TYR A 343 6.08 12.98 -23.93
C TYR A 343 4.86 13.89 -24.06
N LYS A 344 5.01 15.15 -23.69
CA LYS A 344 4.14 16.23 -24.13
C LYS A 344 4.65 16.70 -25.50
N ALA A 345 3.82 16.61 -26.51
CA ALA A 345 4.10 17.16 -27.82
C ALA A 345 3.25 18.44 -28.01
N ALA A 346 3.91 19.58 -28.15
CA ALA A 346 3.25 20.85 -28.46
C ALA A 346 3.17 20.99 -29.98
N LEU A 347 1.94 20.94 -30.50
CA LEU A 347 1.64 21.12 -31.92
C LEU A 347 1.62 22.60 -32.31
N GLU A 348 1.77 22.90 -33.60
CA GLU A 348 1.83 24.29 -34.09
C GLU A 348 0.58 25.12 -33.76
N ASP A 349 -0.60 24.51 -33.68
CA ASP A 349 -1.89 25.12 -33.34
C ASP A 349 -2.08 25.41 -31.83
N SER A 350 -1.03 25.47 -31.03
CA SER A 350 -1.07 25.65 -29.58
C SER A 350 -1.76 24.49 -28.82
N ASN A 351 -2.15 23.44 -29.50
CA ASN A 351 -2.68 22.22 -28.87
C ASN A 351 -1.54 21.33 -28.40
N ALA A 352 -1.66 20.79 -27.21
CA ALA A 352 -0.71 19.80 -26.69
C ALA A 352 -1.37 18.42 -26.60
N VAL A 353 -0.63 17.38 -27.00
CA VAL A 353 -1.02 15.98 -26.86
C VAL A 353 0.01 15.22 -26.04
N ALA A 354 -0.43 14.17 -25.38
CA ALA A 354 0.46 13.22 -24.69
C ALA A 354 0.76 12.05 -25.63
N VAL A 355 2.03 11.86 -25.97
CA VAL A 355 2.48 10.79 -26.85
C VAL A 355 3.28 9.79 -26.04
N LYS A 356 2.76 8.58 -25.94
CA LYS A 356 3.45 7.45 -25.28
C LYS A 356 4.19 6.60 -26.29
N ARG A 357 5.52 6.57 -26.16
CA ARG A 357 6.41 5.69 -26.93
C ARG A 357 6.57 4.40 -26.16
N LEU A 358 6.02 3.30 -26.71
CA LEU A 358 6.06 2.00 -26.06
C LEU A 358 7.48 1.39 -26.13
N GLN A 359 7.93 0.78 -25.01
CA GLN A 359 9.19 0.07 -24.90
C GLN A 359 8.95 -1.34 -24.39
N GLY A 360 9.70 -2.33 -24.90
CA GLY A 360 9.54 -3.72 -24.47
C GLY A 360 8.28 -4.39 -25.02
N VAL A 361 7.79 -3.95 -26.17
CA VAL A 361 6.70 -4.65 -26.87
C VAL A 361 7.16 -6.07 -27.18
N VAL A 362 6.40 -7.07 -26.74
CA VAL A 362 6.59 -8.46 -27.18
C VAL A 362 6.46 -8.49 -28.69
N ASN A 363 7.10 -9.44 -29.39
CA ASN A 363 6.90 -9.66 -30.82
C ASN A 363 5.44 -10.06 -31.11
N VAL A 364 4.56 -9.09 -30.92
CA VAL A 364 3.13 -9.17 -31.21
C VAL A 364 3.01 -8.87 -32.72
N ALA A 365 2.36 -9.75 -33.43
CA ALA A 365 2.10 -9.52 -34.85
C ALA A 365 1.30 -8.20 -35.02
N ARG A 366 1.60 -7.43 -36.08
CA ARG A 366 0.92 -6.15 -36.36
C ARG A 366 -0.61 -6.27 -36.24
N ARG A 367 -1.18 -7.35 -36.78
CA ARG A 367 -2.63 -7.61 -36.72
C ARG A 367 -3.17 -7.73 -35.29
N GLU A 368 -2.42 -8.37 -34.40
CA GLU A 368 -2.82 -8.57 -32.99
C GLU A 368 -2.74 -7.23 -32.23
N PHE A 369 -1.70 -6.43 -32.48
CA PHE A 369 -1.57 -5.09 -31.93
C PHE A 369 -2.74 -4.19 -32.39
N GLU A 370 -3.04 -4.17 -33.70
CA GLU A 370 -4.12 -3.37 -34.28
C GLU A 370 -5.48 -3.79 -33.71
N GLN A 371 -5.74 -5.10 -33.56
CA GLN A 371 -6.96 -5.61 -32.92
C GLN A 371 -7.10 -5.14 -31.47
N GLN A 372 -6.00 -5.14 -30.72
CA GLN A 372 -6.02 -4.64 -29.33
C GLN A 372 -6.28 -3.13 -29.28
N MET A 373 -5.63 -2.36 -30.14
CA MET A 373 -5.85 -0.91 -30.21
C MET A 373 -7.29 -0.57 -30.65
N GLU A 374 -7.89 -1.36 -31.53
CA GLU A 374 -9.31 -1.21 -31.91
C GLU A 374 -10.25 -1.40 -30.72
N ILE A 375 -10.00 -2.40 -29.87
CA ILE A 375 -10.79 -2.62 -28.64
C ILE A 375 -10.63 -1.41 -27.69
N VAL A 376 -9.39 -0.94 -27.50
CA VAL A 376 -9.08 0.21 -26.62
C VAL A 376 -9.73 1.49 -27.15
N GLY A 377 -9.59 1.78 -28.45
CA GLY A 377 -10.12 3.00 -29.07
C GLY A 377 -11.65 3.06 -29.11
N ARG A 378 -12.34 1.91 -29.10
CA ARG A 378 -13.81 1.84 -29.00
C ARG A 378 -14.32 1.94 -27.56
N THR A 379 -13.45 1.84 -26.55
CA THR A 379 -13.85 1.95 -25.15
C THR A 379 -13.93 3.44 -24.77
N ILE A 380 -15.10 4.04 -24.98
CA ILE A 380 -15.35 5.47 -24.71
C ILE A 380 -16.19 5.60 -23.44
N HIS A 381 -15.65 6.33 -22.45
CA HIS A 381 -16.34 6.64 -21.18
C HIS A 381 -15.73 7.90 -20.57
N GLU A 382 -16.52 8.71 -19.87
CA GLU A 382 -16.06 9.96 -19.24
C GLU A 382 -14.92 9.80 -18.23
N ASN A 383 -14.79 8.61 -17.63
CA ASN A 383 -13.75 8.26 -16.67
C ASN A 383 -12.68 7.31 -17.24
N VAL A 384 -12.58 7.18 -18.54
CA VAL A 384 -11.51 6.48 -19.26
C VAL A 384 -10.87 7.44 -20.24
N VAL A 385 -9.55 7.61 -20.17
CA VAL A 385 -8.83 8.48 -21.12
C VAL A 385 -8.90 7.86 -22.51
N PRO A 386 -9.51 8.55 -23.49
CA PRO A 386 -9.67 8.00 -24.82
C PRO A 386 -8.32 7.93 -25.56
N LEU A 387 -8.07 6.79 -26.23
CA LEU A 387 -6.99 6.68 -27.19
C LEU A 387 -7.38 7.46 -28.46
N ARG A 388 -6.63 8.50 -28.81
CA ARG A 388 -6.93 9.39 -29.96
C ARG A 388 -6.39 8.85 -31.25
N ALA A 389 -5.16 8.33 -31.21
CA ALA A 389 -4.51 7.71 -32.36
C ALA A 389 -3.43 6.72 -31.90
N TYR A 390 -3.04 5.86 -32.81
CA TYR A 390 -1.84 5.04 -32.65
C TYR A 390 -1.01 4.99 -33.92
N TYR A 391 0.28 4.73 -33.73
CA TYR A 391 1.23 4.46 -34.80
C TYR A 391 1.90 3.11 -34.58
N TYR A 392 2.03 2.33 -35.62
CA TYR A 392 2.73 1.06 -35.58
C TYR A 392 3.76 0.95 -36.73
N SER A 393 5.03 0.81 -36.37
CA SER A 393 6.09 0.39 -37.25
C SER A 393 6.85 -0.80 -36.66
N LYS A 394 7.80 -1.34 -37.43
CA LYS A 394 8.67 -2.41 -36.93
C LYS A 394 9.45 -1.95 -35.68
N ASP A 395 9.94 -0.74 -35.69
CA ASP A 395 10.88 -0.22 -34.71
C ASP A 395 10.19 0.63 -33.61
N GLU A 396 9.03 1.25 -33.92
CA GLU A 396 8.35 2.15 -33.01
C GLU A 396 6.84 1.90 -32.94
N LYS A 397 6.29 2.09 -31.75
CA LYS A 397 4.85 2.10 -31.48
C LYS A 397 4.54 3.30 -30.62
N LEU A 398 3.64 4.16 -31.11
CA LEU A 398 3.23 5.36 -30.41
C LEU A 398 1.72 5.31 -30.13
N LEU A 399 1.33 5.82 -28.95
CA LEU A 399 -0.07 6.02 -28.58
C LEU A 399 -0.27 7.50 -28.28
N VAL A 400 -1.34 8.08 -28.78
CA VAL A 400 -1.65 9.49 -28.61
C VAL A 400 -2.89 9.65 -27.75
N TYR A 401 -2.77 10.45 -26.70
CA TYR A 401 -3.82 10.79 -25.75
C TYR A 401 -3.97 12.29 -25.60
N ASP A 402 -5.06 12.74 -25.00
CA ASP A 402 -5.20 14.12 -24.56
C ASP A 402 -4.14 14.46 -23.50
N TYR A 403 -3.63 15.71 -23.54
CA TYR A 403 -2.70 16.19 -22.52
C TYR A 403 -3.45 16.77 -21.32
N PHE A 404 -3.11 16.32 -20.13
CA PHE A 404 -3.65 16.78 -18.85
C PHE A 404 -2.64 17.71 -18.16
N SER A 405 -2.90 19.01 -18.17
CA SER A 405 -1.99 20.02 -17.63
C SER A 405 -1.78 19.94 -16.11
N GLN A 406 -2.75 19.39 -15.37
CA GLN A 406 -2.67 19.18 -13.92
C GLN A 406 -1.74 18.01 -13.54
N GLY A 407 -1.34 17.19 -14.53
CA GLY A 407 -0.57 15.98 -14.28
C GLY A 407 -1.40 14.81 -13.77
N SER A 408 -0.72 13.77 -13.31
CA SER A 408 -1.37 12.57 -12.75
C SER A 408 -1.71 12.71 -11.27
N VAL A 409 -2.60 11.89 -10.76
CA VAL A 409 -2.92 11.79 -9.32
C VAL A 409 -1.66 11.53 -8.49
N SER A 410 -0.72 10.72 -9.00
CA SER A 410 0.57 10.49 -8.33
C SER A 410 1.39 11.78 -8.18
N SER A 411 1.47 12.61 -9.23
CA SER A 411 2.16 13.90 -9.15
C SER A 411 1.46 14.86 -8.19
N MET A 412 0.13 14.84 -8.14
CA MET A 412 -0.64 15.67 -7.20
C MET A 412 -0.46 15.25 -5.74
N LEU A 413 -0.36 13.93 -5.46
CA LEU A 413 -0.18 13.39 -4.10
C LEU A 413 1.27 13.52 -3.60
N HIS A 414 2.25 13.25 -4.47
CA HIS A 414 3.64 13.01 -4.06
C HIS A 414 4.64 14.07 -4.52
N ALA A 415 4.23 15.08 -5.32
CA ALA A 415 5.13 16.16 -5.68
C ALA A 415 5.70 16.84 -4.43
N ASN A 416 6.94 17.35 -4.51
CA ASN A 416 7.61 18.00 -3.41
C ASN A 416 6.70 19.03 -2.73
N ARG A 417 6.54 18.93 -1.42
CA ARG A 417 5.70 19.78 -0.58
C ARG A 417 6.32 21.19 -0.44
N GLY A 418 6.46 21.91 -1.57
CA GLY A 418 6.88 23.30 -1.57
C GLY A 418 5.75 24.24 -1.11
N ALA A 419 6.10 25.48 -0.74
CA ALA A 419 5.18 26.48 -0.22
C ALA A 419 3.99 26.85 -1.15
N ASN A 420 4.03 26.46 -2.42
CA ASN A 420 3.04 26.81 -3.45
C ASN A 420 2.12 25.65 -3.87
N ARG A 421 2.14 24.50 -3.17
CA ARG A 421 1.27 23.36 -3.49
C ARG A 421 -0.04 23.45 -2.70
N SER A 422 -1.18 23.41 -3.40
CA SER A 422 -2.48 23.13 -2.78
C SER A 422 -2.62 21.61 -2.57
N PRO A 423 -2.78 21.11 -1.34
CA PRO A 423 -3.03 19.71 -1.07
C PRO A 423 -4.33 19.25 -1.74
N LEU A 424 -4.41 17.98 -2.17
CA LEU A 424 -5.68 17.39 -2.53
C LEU A 424 -6.55 17.24 -1.28
N ASP A 425 -7.64 18.01 -1.23
CA ASP A 425 -8.64 17.92 -0.17
C ASP A 425 -9.44 16.60 -0.23
N TRP A 426 -10.27 16.35 0.77
CA TRP A 426 -11.06 15.13 0.87
C TRP A 426 -12.01 14.96 -0.32
N ASP A 427 -12.74 16.01 -0.70
CA ASP A 427 -13.72 15.97 -1.79
C ASP A 427 -13.04 15.65 -3.14
N SER A 428 -11.85 16.19 -3.39
CA SER A 428 -11.04 15.85 -4.57
C SER A 428 -10.60 14.39 -4.56
N ARG A 429 -10.13 13.87 -3.42
CA ARG A 429 -9.71 12.46 -3.31
C ARG A 429 -10.88 11.51 -3.51
N LEU A 430 -12.05 11.84 -2.97
CA LEU A 430 -13.27 11.06 -3.14
C LEU A 430 -13.75 11.09 -4.61
N ARG A 431 -13.73 12.25 -5.29
CA ARG A 431 -14.05 12.34 -6.72
C ARG A 431 -13.08 11.54 -7.59
N ILE A 432 -11.80 11.53 -7.25
CA ILE A 432 -10.81 10.67 -7.92
C ILE A 432 -11.21 9.20 -7.78
N ALA A 433 -11.54 8.77 -6.57
CA ALA A 433 -11.95 7.38 -6.28
C ALA A 433 -13.23 6.99 -7.04
N ILE A 434 -14.28 7.82 -7.00
CA ILE A 434 -15.54 7.58 -7.69
C ILE A 434 -15.32 7.47 -9.21
N GLY A 435 -14.61 8.43 -9.80
CA GLY A 435 -14.37 8.43 -11.24
C GLY A 435 -13.55 7.22 -11.69
N ALA A 436 -12.45 6.92 -11.01
CA ALA A 436 -11.64 5.74 -11.31
C ALA A 436 -12.47 4.44 -11.21
N ALA A 437 -13.30 4.30 -10.15
CA ALA A 437 -14.18 3.14 -10.00
C ALA A 437 -15.17 3.00 -11.17
N ARG A 438 -15.82 4.10 -11.59
CA ARG A 438 -16.75 4.12 -12.75
C ARG A 438 -16.04 3.70 -14.04
N GLY A 439 -14.85 4.28 -14.30
CA GLY A 439 -14.05 3.93 -15.47
C GLY A 439 -13.69 2.45 -15.52
N ILE A 440 -13.21 1.88 -14.41
CA ILE A 440 -12.83 0.47 -14.32
C ILE A 440 -14.07 -0.43 -14.45
N ALA A 441 -15.18 -0.08 -13.79
CA ALA A 441 -16.43 -0.83 -13.91
C ALA A 441 -16.93 -0.86 -15.36
N HIS A 442 -16.86 0.27 -16.08
CA HIS A 442 -17.20 0.33 -17.50
C HIS A 442 -16.29 -0.60 -18.32
N ILE A 443 -14.97 -0.53 -18.13
CA ILE A 443 -14.01 -1.41 -18.81
C ILE A 443 -14.38 -2.88 -18.61
N HIS A 444 -14.74 -3.28 -17.40
CA HIS A 444 -15.09 -4.65 -17.06
C HIS A 444 -16.37 -5.15 -17.75
N THR A 445 -17.22 -4.27 -18.30
CA THR A 445 -18.38 -4.65 -19.11
C THR A 445 -18.05 -4.88 -20.58
N GLN A 446 -16.91 -4.34 -21.04
CA GLN A 446 -16.52 -4.40 -22.45
C GLN A 446 -16.03 -5.77 -22.88
N ALA A 447 -15.98 -6.01 -24.18
CA ALA A 447 -15.53 -7.28 -24.80
C ALA A 447 -16.25 -8.52 -24.18
N ASN A 448 -17.58 -8.45 -24.01
CA ASN A 448 -18.41 -9.47 -23.37
C ASN A 448 -17.96 -9.79 -21.93
N GLY A 449 -17.56 -8.77 -21.17
CA GLY A 449 -17.11 -8.92 -19.79
C GLY A 449 -15.72 -9.53 -19.63
N LYS A 450 -14.88 -9.44 -20.65
CA LYS A 450 -13.51 -10.02 -20.65
C LYS A 450 -12.40 -8.98 -20.64
N LEU A 451 -12.72 -7.70 -20.87
CA LEU A 451 -11.70 -6.65 -20.88
C LEU A 451 -11.20 -6.37 -19.46
N VAL A 452 -9.90 -6.22 -19.35
CA VAL A 452 -9.18 -5.92 -18.10
C VAL A 452 -8.26 -4.73 -18.36
N HIS A 453 -8.15 -3.84 -17.38
CA HIS A 453 -7.24 -2.69 -17.49
C HIS A 453 -5.77 -3.12 -17.35
N GLY A 454 -5.44 -3.81 -16.27
CA GLY A 454 -4.14 -4.43 -16.00
C GLY A 454 -3.01 -3.49 -15.56
N ASN A 455 -3.25 -2.17 -15.49
CA ASN A 455 -2.21 -1.18 -15.10
C ASN A 455 -2.78 0.00 -14.30
N ILE A 456 -3.68 -0.30 -13.36
CA ILE A 456 -4.31 0.71 -12.50
C ILE A 456 -3.29 1.18 -11.45
N LYS A 457 -3.06 2.49 -11.40
CA LYS A 457 -2.17 3.16 -10.45
C LYS A 457 -2.37 4.67 -10.47
N ALA A 458 -1.96 5.39 -9.42
CA ALA A 458 -2.11 6.84 -9.34
C ALA A 458 -1.41 7.61 -10.48
N SER A 459 -0.27 7.11 -10.99
CA SER A 459 0.42 7.73 -12.14
C SER A 459 -0.30 7.53 -13.48
N ASN A 460 -1.28 6.62 -13.56
CA ASN A 460 -2.14 6.42 -14.73
C ASN A 460 -3.58 6.87 -14.48
N THR A 461 -3.79 7.68 -13.46
CA THR A 461 -5.09 8.30 -13.16
C THR A 461 -4.94 9.80 -13.27
N PHE A 462 -5.83 10.45 -14.01
CA PHE A 462 -5.87 11.89 -14.27
C PHE A 462 -7.23 12.45 -13.86
N LEU A 463 -7.41 13.78 -13.89
CA LEU A 463 -8.69 14.41 -13.64
C LEU A 463 -9.35 14.81 -14.95
N ASN A 464 -10.62 14.41 -15.15
CA ASN A 464 -11.42 14.89 -16.27
C ASN A 464 -11.88 16.35 -16.02
N ARG A 465 -12.65 16.93 -16.95
CA ARG A 465 -13.14 18.32 -16.85
C ARG A 465 -14.02 18.56 -15.62
N GLN A 466 -14.71 17.54 -15.14
CA GLN A 466 -15.56 17.58 -13.93
C GLN A 466 -14.78 17.28 -12.65
N GLN A 467 -13.45 17.15 -12.71
CA GLN A 467 -12.55 16.84 -11.60
C GLN A 467 -12.78 15.42 -11.01
N TYR A 468 -13.32 14.49 -11.80
CA TYR A 468 -13.39 13.07 -11.44
C TYR A 468 -12.18 12.32 -11.99
N GLY A 469 -11.81 11.23 -11.30
CA GLY A 469 -10.74 10.35 -11.74
C GLY A 469 -11.02 9.74 -13.12
N CYS A 470 -9.99 9.69 -13.97
CA CYS A 470 -10.04 9.16 -15.32
C CYS A 470 -8.82 8.24 -15.54
N VAL A 471 -9.06 6.95 -15.80
CA VAL A 471 -7.98 5.96 -15.93
C VAL A 471 -7.42 5.91 -17.35
N CYS A 472 -6.09 5.81 -17.46
CA CYS A 472 -5.32 5.79 -18.71
C CYS A 472 -4.52 4.48 -18.85
N ASP A 473 -3.99 4.22 -20.04
CA ASP A 473 -3.18 3.02 -20.36
C ASP A 473 -3.96 1.70 -20.40
N LEU A 474 -5.24 1.77 -20.76
CA LEU A 474 -6.10 0.60 -20.92
C LEU A 474 -5.49 -0.42 -21.88
N GLY A 475 -5.49 -1.69 -21.49
CA GLY A 475 -5.23 -2.83 -22.36
C GLY A 475 -3.78 -3.02 -22.82
N LEU A 476 -2.83 -2.20 -22.34
CA LEU A 476 -1.41 -2.32 -22.74
C LEU A 476 -0.77 -3.63 -22.26
N VAL A 477 -1.23 -4.19 -21.16
CA VAL A 477 -0.75 -5.48 -20.64
C VAL A 477 -0.87 -6.61 -21.67
N ALA A 478 -1.84 -6.54 -22.56
CA ALA A 478 -2.04 -7.57 -23.59
C ALA A 478 -0.95 -7.58 -24.66
N VAL A 479 -0.30 -6.45 -24.92
CA VAL A 479 0.69 -6.26 -26.00
C VAL A 479 2.12 -6.00 -25.50
N MET A 480 2.31 -5.87 -24.17
CA MET A 480 3.58 -5.54 -23.56
C MET A 480 4.24 -6.76 -22.93
N ALA A 481 5.59 -6.78 -22.92
CA ALA A 481 6.33 -7.75 -22.11
C ALA A 481 6.05 -7.50 -20.62
N PRO A 482 5.95 -8.55 -19.78
CA PRO A 482 5.90 -8.37 -18.36
C PRO A 482 7.15 -7.64 -17.88
N PRO A 483 7.02 -6.62 -17.01
CA PRO A 483 8.17 -5.93 -16.47
C PRO A 483 9.03 -6.91 -15.66
N PRO A 484 10.38 -6.79 -15.71
CA PRO A 484 11.30 -7.71 -15.05
C PRO A 484 11.19 -7.69 -13.52
N THR A 485 10.57 -6.68 -12.95
CA THR A 485 10.32 -6.53 -11.51
C THR A 485 8.84 -6.27 -11.26
N ARG A 486 8.29 -6.80 -10.15
CA ARG A 486 6.94 -6.50 -9.68
C ARG A 486 6.84 -5.00 -9.39
N ALA A 487 6.46 -4.22 -10.40
CA ALA A 487 6.53 -2.77 -10.33
C ALA A 487 5.49 -2.20 -9.37
N GLY A 488 5.95 -1.54 -8.31
CA GLY A 488 5.25 -0.45 -7.68
C GLY A 488 4.16 -0.77 -6.66
N GLY A 489 4.05 -2.00 -6.14
CA GLY A 489 3.15 -2.31 -5.01
C GLY A 489 1.65 -2.42 -5.35
N TYR A 490 1.24 -2.19 -6.60
CA TYR A 490 -0.15 -2.33 -7.05
C TYR A 490 -0.53 -3.75 -7.51
N THR A 491 0.45 -4.60 -7.74
CA THR A 491 0.24 -5.95 -8.28
C THR A 491 -0.41 -6.86 -7.25
N ALA A 492 -1.50 -7.50 -7.63
CA ALA A 492 -2.18 -8.47 -6.78
C ALA A 492 -1.28 -9.69 -6.46
N PRO A 493 -1.37 -10.27 -5.24
CA PRO A 493 -0.44 -11.31 -4.78
C PRO A 493 -0.51 -12.60 -5.59
N GLU A 494 -1.65 -12.92 -6.20
CA GLU A 494 -1.84 -14.11 -7.03
C GLU A 494 -1.24 -13.99 -8.43
N ILE A 495 -0.85 -12.79 -8.86
CA ILE A 495 -0.24 -12.58 -10.18
C ILE A 495 1.23 -12.99 -10.11
N THR A 496 1.51 -14.23 -10.49
CA THR A 496 2.86 -14.76 -10.63
C THR A 496 3.39 -14.55 -12.06
N ASP A 497 2.47 -14.48 -13.04
CA ASP A 497 2.73 -14.21 -14.44
C ASP A 497 1.86 -13.02 -14.89
N THR A 498 2.49 -11.88 -15.15
CA THR A 498 1.82 -10.61 -15.54
C THR A 498 1.05 -10.72 -16.86
N LYS A 499 1.20 -11.81 -17.63
CA LYS A 499 0.40 -12.08 -18.82
C LYS A 499 -1.03 -12.55 -18.51
N LYS A 500 -1.28 -12.99 -17.26
CA LYS A 500 -2.59 -13.47 -16.83
C LYS A 500 -3.17 -12.48 -15.81
N VAL A 501 -3.68 -11.37 -16.31
CA VAL A 501 -4.38 -10.37 -15.51
C VAL A 501 -5.89 -10.66 -15.56
N TYR A 502 -6.56 -10.53 -14.44
CA TYR A 502 -8.00 -10.77 -14.26
C TYR A 502 -8.69 -9.52 -13.74
N GLN A 503 -10.01 -9.42 -13.90
CA GLN A 503 -10.78 -8.31 -13.33
C GLN A 503 -10.60 -8.19 -11.80
N ALA A 504 -10.50 -9.31 -11.10
CA ALA A 504 -10.21 -9.32 -9.65
C ALA A 504 -8.84 -8.71 -9.30
N SER A 505 -7.85 -8.76 -10.20
CA SER A 505 -6.56 -8.09 -9.97
C SER A 505 -6.64 -6.58 -10.22
N ASP A 506 -7.52 -6.10 -11.11
CA ASP A 506 -7.84 -4.67 -11.22
C ASP A 506 -8.50 -4.14 -9.95
N VAL A 507 -9.41 -4.93 -9.34
CA VAL A 507 -10.02 -4.59 -8.05
C VAL A 507 -8.96 -4.42 -6.97
N TYR A 508 -7.97 -5.33 -6.92
CA TYR A 508 -6.86 -5.20 -5.98
C TYR A 508 -6.05 -3.91 -6.22
N SER A 509 -5.67 -3.64 -7.46
CA SER A 509 -4.92 -2.44 -7.82
C SER A 509 -5.70 -1.16 -7.50
N PHE A 510 -7.02 -1.17 -7.71
CA PHE A 510 -7.90 -0.07 -7.31
C PHE A 510 -7.95 0.08 -5.77
N GLY A 511 -8.02 -1.01 -5.02
CA GLY A 511 -7.93 -0.98 -3.56
C GLY A 511 -6.64 -0.33 -3.08
N VAL A 512 -5.49 -0.63 -3.71
CA VAL A 512 -4.21 0.04 -3.41
C VAL A 512 -4.29 1.54 -3.71
N LEU A 513 -4.94 1.95 -4.80
CA LEU A 513 -5.18 3.36 -5.12
C LEU A 513 -6.02 4.07 -4.04
N LEU A 514 -7.07 3.41 -3.52
CA LEU A 514 -7.85 3.96 -2.39
C LEU A 514 -6.98 4.16 -1.15
N LEU A 515 -6.16 3.18 -0.80
CA LEU A 515 -5.24 3.29 0.34
C LEU A 515 -4.20 4.38 0.13
N GLU A 516 -3.69 4.57 -1.08
CA GLU A 516 -2.77 5.65 -1.43
C GLU A 516 -3.43 7.04 -1.28
N LEU A 517 -4.68 7.19 -1.74
CA LEU A 517 -5.47 8.41 -1.58
C LEU A 517 -5.74 8.74 -0.11
N LEU A 518 -6.00 7.73 0.73
CA LEU A 518 -6.27 7.91 2.16
C LEU A 518 -5.01 8.25 2.96
N THR A 519 -3.89 7.61 2.63
CA THR A 519 -2.67 7.68 3.45
C THR A 519 -1.69 8.77 2.98
N GLY A 520 -1.82 9.24 1.73
CA GLY A 520 -0.83 10.09 1.09
C GLY A 520 0.54 9.41 0.92
N LYS A 521 0.63 8.09 1.09
CA LYS A 521 1.87 7.30 0.98
C LYS A 521 1.91 6.53 -0.33
N SER A 522 3.07 6.51 -0.97
CA SER A 522 3.30 5.67 -2.15
C SER A 522 3.12 4.17 -1.81
N PRO A 523 2.61 3.34 -2.73
CA PRO A 523 2.37 1.90 -2.51
C PRO A 523 3.61 1.10 -2.10
N THR A 524 4.77 1.56 -2.49
CA THR A 524 6.07 1.11 -1.99
C THR A 524 6.82 2.34 -1.49
N HIS A 525 7.04 2.43 -0.21
CA HIS A 525 7.81 3.52 0.38
C HIS A 525 8.95 2.93 1.21
N GLY A 526 10.11 3.59 1.16
CA GLY A 526 11.21 3.29 2.07
C GLY A 526 10.81 3.74 3.47
N THR A 527 10.91 2.84 4.43
CA THR A 527 10.97 3.22 5.84
C THR A 527 12.42 3.57 6.19
N CYS A 528 12.62 4.19 7.33
CA CYS A 528 13.97 4.40 7.88
C CYS A 528 14.69 3.04 8.00
N GLY A 529 15.76 2.88 7.22
CA GLY A 529 16.43 1.59 7.01
C GLY A 529 15.93 0.93 5.71
N SER A 530 16.81 0.45 4.92
CA SER A 530 16.70 -0.03 3.53
C SER A 530 15.53 -0.99 3.19
N GLU A 531 14.56 -1.21 4.07
CA GLU A 531 13.43 -2.11 3.83
C GLU A 531 12.28 -1.39 3.12
N ILE A 532 11.89 -1.91 1.96
CA ILE A 532 10.71 -1.44 1.22
C ILE A 532 9.46 -2.00 1.91
N VAL A 533 8.68 -1.12 2.51
CA VAL A 533 7.37 -1.48 3.08
C VAL A 533 6.28 -1.33 2.03
N HIS A 534 5.50 -2.39 1.85
CA HIS A 534 4.32 -2.38 1.01
C HIS A 534 3.13 -1.75 1.75
N LEU A 535 2.52 -0.73 1.16
CA LEU A 535 1.40 0.02 1.73
C LEU A 535 0.29 -0.88 2.30
N VAL A 536 -0.14 -1.88 1.53
CA VAL A 536 -1.20 -2.82 1.96
C VAL A 536 -0.82 -3.57 3.24
N ARG A 537 0.44 -4.02 3.35
CA ARG A 537 0.93 -4.73 4.54
C ARG A 537 0.95 -3.79 5.75
N TRP A 538 1.42 -2.57 5.56
CA TRP A 538 1.46 -1.56 6.60
C TRP A 538 0.05 -1.17 7.08
N VAL A 539 -0.88 -0.86 6.16
CA VAL A 539 -2.26 -0.53 6.54
C VAL A 539 -2.92 -1.67 7.32
N ARG A 540 -2.72 -2.94 6.89
CA ARG A 540 -3.24 -4.10 7.63
C ARG A 540 -2.71 -4.18 9.04
N SER A 541 -1.42 -3.96 9.27
CA SER A 541 -0.86 -4.02 10.63
C SER A 541 -1.45 -2.92 11.52
N VAL A 542 -1.62 -1.70 10.98
CA VAL A 542 -2.18 -0.58 11.74
C VAL A 542 -3.66 -0.81 12.07
N VAL A 543 -4.44 -1.30 11.11
CA VAL A 543 -5.89 -1.57 11.32
C VAL A 543 -6.10 -2.74 12.30
N GLN A 544 -5.24 -3.75 12.32
CA GLN A 544 -5.30 -4.86 13.29
C GLN A 544 -5.03 -4.41 14.72
N GLU A 545 -4.29 -3.31 14.90
CA GLU A 545 -4.00 -2.70 16.20
C GLU A 545 -5.10 -1.71 16.65
N GLU A 546 -6.26 -1.70 16.00
CA GLU A 546 -7.43 -0.80 16.23
C GLU A 546 -7.17 0.71 16.01
N TRP A 547 -6.21 1.06 15.13
CA TRP A 547 -5.69 2.43 14.97
C TRP A 547 -5.98 3.04 13.59
N THR A 548 -7.22 3.25 13.27
CA THR A 548 -7.62 3.82 11.98
C THR A 548 -7.10 5.24 11.75
N ALA A 549 -7.03 6.09 12.77
CA ALA A 549 -6.58 7.48 12.63
C ALA A 549 -5.12 7.61 12.17
N GLU A 550 -4.24 6.64 12.49
CA GLU A 550 -2.84 6.65 12.05
C GLU A 550 -2.67 6.32 10.56
N VAL A 551 -3.67 5.71 9.94
CA VAL A 551 -3.66 5.36 8.52
C VAL A 551 -3.78 6.63 7.67
N PHE A 552 -4.54 7.62 8.14
CA PHE A 552 -4.93 8.76 7.33
C PHE A 552 -3.83 9.79 7.13
N ASP A 553 -3.83 10.40 5.94
CA ASP A 553 -2.94 11.51 5.62
C ASP A 553 -3.22 12.69 6.57
N VAL A 554 -2.17 13.24 7.16
CA VAL A 554 -2.26 14.41 8.04
C VAL A 554 -2.87 15.64 7.33
N GLU A 555 -2.81 15.69 6.00
CA GLU A 555 -3.48 16.73 5.22
C GLU A 555 -4.99 16.59 5.30
N LEU A 556 -5.53 15.38 5.40
CA LEU A 556 -6.96 15.10 5.56
C LEU A 556 -7.46 15.37 6.98
N LEU A 557 -6.64 15.11 8.00
CA LEU A 557 -7.02 15.33 9.41
C LEU A 557 -7.26 16.82 9.76
N ARG A 558 -7.05 17.74 8.82
CA ARG A 558 -7.36 19.17 8.98
C ARG A 558 -8.84 19.50 8.75
N TYR A 559 -9.57 18.60 8.10
CA TYR A 559 -10.98 18.80 7.77
C TYR A 559 -11.85 18.18 8.87
N PRO A 560 -12.74 18.92 9.50
CA PRO A 560 -13.65 18.37 10.51
C PRO A 560 -14.74 17.51 9.86
N ASN A 561 -15.24 16.54 10.58
CA ASN A 561 -16.42 15.73 10.23
C ASN A 561 -16.31 14.86 8.97
N ILE A 562 -15.10 14.44 8.59
CA ILE A 562 -14.90 13.51 7.47
C ILE A 562 -14.36 12.14 7.93
N GLU A 563 -14.22 11.93 9.23
CA GLU A 563 -13.58 10.73 9.80
C GLU A 563 -14.37 9.47 9.45
N GLU A 564 -15.69 9.52 9.55
CA GLU A 564 -16.56 8.39 9.21
C GLU A 564 -16.45 8.03 7.73
N GLU A 565 -16.45 9.02 6.84
CA GLU A 565 -16.28 8.84 5.40
C GLU A 565 -14.90 8.24 5.06
N MET A 566 -13.84 8.70 5.73
CA MET A 566 -12.48 8.14 5.56
C MET A 566 -12.42 6.68 6.03
N VAL A 567 -13.09 6.33 7.13
CA VAL A 567 -13.19 4.96 7.63
C VAL A 567 -13.95 4.06 6.66
N GLU A 568 -15.08 4.54 6.10
CA GLU A 568 -15.83 3.80 5.07
C GLU A 568 -14.96 3.54 3.83
N MET A 569 -14.25 4.55 3.33
CA MET A 569 -13.34 4.38 2.19
C MET A 569 -12.19 3.40 2.52
N LEU A 570 -11.67 3.44 3.75
CA LEU A 570 -10.67 2.48 4.22
C LEU A 570 -11.19 1.04 4.20
N GLN A 571 -12.41 0.82 4.70
CA GLN A 571 -13.04 -0.50 4.68
C GLN A 571 -13.23 -1.03 3.25
N ILE A 572 -13.69 -0.19 2.33
CA ILE A 572 -13.80 -0.53 0.90
C ILE A 572 -12.42 -0.89 0.33
N GLY A 573 -11.40 -0.06 0.60
CA GLY A 573 -10.03 -0.33 0.17
C GLY A 573 -9.51 -1.67 0.69
N MET A 574 -9.75 -1.97 1.96
CA MET A 574 -9.33 -3.23 2.60
C MET A 574 -10.05 -4.46 2.02
N GLN A 575 -11.34 -4.34 1.67
CA GLN A 575 -12.07 -5.40 0.96
C GLN A 575 -11.47 -5.65 -0.44
N CYS A 576 -11.20 -4.57 -1.19
CA CYS A 576 -10.59 -4.66 -2.52
C CYS A 576 -9.21 -5.32 -2.51
N VAL A 577 -8.37 -5.08 -1.48
CA VAL A 577 -7.04 -5.71 -1.36
C VAL A 577 -7.08 -7.08 -0.68
N GLY A 578 -8.24 -7.74 -0.61
CA GLY A 578 -8.38 -9.11 -0.09
C GLY A 578 -7.35 -10.08 -0.67
N LYS A 579 -6.84 -11.02 0.14
CA LYS A 579 -5.83 -12.00 -0.31
C LYS A 579 -6.37 -12.92 -1.40
N SER A 580 -7.58 -13.44 -1.20
CA SER A 580 -8.30 -14.31 -2.16
C SER A 580 -9.01 -13.49 -3.21
N PRO A 581 -8.77 -13.70 -4.51
CA PRO A 581 -9.45 -12.96 -5.59
C PRO A 581 -10.98 -13.08 -5.55
N GLU A 582 -11.49 -14.25 -5.12
CA GLU A 582 -12.93 -14.57 -5.05
C GLU A 582 -13.66 -13.79 -3.95
N GLN A 583 -12.93 -13.32 -2.93
CA GLN A 583 -13.48 -12.55 -1.82
C GLN A 583 -13.55 -11.05 -2.11
N ARG A 584 -12.91 -10.60 -3.20
CA ARG A 584 -12.94 -9.19 -3.59
C ARG A 584 -14.29 -8.85 -4.22
N PRO A 585 -14.87 -7.68 -3.92
CA PRO A 585 -16.12 -7.24 -4.56
C PRO A 585 -15.90 -7.02 -6.06
N LYS A 586 -16.97 -7.11 -6.85
CA LYS A 586 -16.94 -6.70 -8.27
C LYS A 586 -16.89 -5.17 -8.37
N MET A 587 -16.25 -4.62 -9.42
CA MET A 587 -16.17 -3.15 -9.57
C MET A 587 -17.54 -2.46 -9.61
N ALA A 588 -18.58 -3.11 -10.12
CA ALA A 588 -19.95 -2.57 -10.09
C ALA A 588 -20.52 -2.42 -8.66
N GLU A 589 -20.08 -3.25 -7.72
CA GLU A 589 -20.42 -3.12 -6.29
C GLU A 589 -19.56 -2.02 -5.65
N VAL A 590 -18.27 -1.99 -5.97
CA VAL A 590 -17.33 -0.96 -5.47
C VAL A 590 -17.81 0.44 -5.84
N VAL A 591 -18.29 0.65 -7.08
CA VAL A 591 -18.88 1.95 -7.50
C VAL A 591 -19.98 2.38 -6.55
N LYS A 592 -20.95 1.49 -6.26
CA LYS A 592 -22.05 1.79 -5.34
C LYS A 592 -21.56 2.14 -3.94
N LEU A 593 -20.57 1.40 -3.43
CA LEU A 593 -20.02 1.63 -2.11
C LEU A 593 -19.32 2.99 -2.02
N VAL A 594 -18.47 3.34 -2.99
CA VAL A 594 -17.71 4.61 -2.98
C VAL A 594 -18.65 5.81 -3.23
N GLU A 595 -19.68 5.68 -4.05
CA GLU A 595 -20.70 6.72 -4.26
C GLU A 595 -21.56 6.97 -3.02
N ASN A 596 -21.83 5.94 -2.22
CA ASN A 596 -22.62 6.04 -1.00
C ASN A 596 -21.91 6.83 0.11
N ILE A 597 -20.57 6.86 0.14
CA ILE A 597 -19.79 7.67 1.09
C ILE A 597 -20.29 9.13 1.07
N ARG A 598 -20.60 9.69 -0.11
CA ARG A 598 -21.05 11.07 -0.28
C ARG A 598 -22.52 11.32 0.09
N THR A 599 -23.34 10.28 0.16
CA THR A 599 -24.79 10.40 0.44
C THR A 599 -25.14 10.32 1.92
N GLY A 600 -24.17 10.03 2.79
CA GLY A 600 -24.34 9.94 4.24
C GLY A 600 -24.84 11.23 4.90
N GLU A 601 -24.47 12.40 4.37
CA GLU A 601 -24.90 13.72 4.87
C GLU A 601 -26.41 14.02 4.74
N ARG A 602 -27.18 13.21 4.03
CA ARG A 602 -28.63 13.43 3.83
C ARG A 602 -29.53 12.55 4.72
N ARG A 603 -28.96 11.83 5.68
CA ARG A 603 -29.74 10.93 6.57
C ARG A 603 -29.84 11.43 8.02
N LEU A 604 -29.64 12.74 8.27
CA LEU A 604 -29.97 13.39 9.55
C LEU A 604 -31.14 14.33 9.40
#